data_1bda9232f50e77c78fb57715d19c0cba
#
_entry.id   1bda9232f50e77c78fb57715d19c0cba
#
_cell.length_a   1.000
_cell.length_b   1.000
_cell.length_c   1.000
_cell.angle_alpha   90.00
_cell.angle_beta   90.00
_cell.angle_gamma   90.00
#
_symmetry.space_group_name_H-M   'P 1'
#
loop_
_entity.id
_entity.type
_entity.pdbx_description
1 polymer ?
#
loop_
_entity_poly.entity_id
_entity_poly.type
_entity_poly.pdbx_seq_one_letter_code
_entity_poly.pdbx_strand_id
1 'polypeptide(L)'
;MKTIIIDNQELEVDSAMTLLQACEVASIEVPRFCYHERLSIAGNCRMCLVEVVGGPPKPTASCAMQVRDLRPGPNGEPPMVKTKSEMVKKAREGVMEFLLINHPLDCPICDQGGECDLQDQAMAYGVDFSRFREAKRATEDLNLGPLVETHMTRCISCTRCVRFTTEVAGITQMGQTGRGEDAEITSYLGETLNSNLQGNIIDLCPVGALTSKPYSFTARPWELKKTETIDVMDAMGSAIRVDTKGREVMRILPINHDAVNEEWISDKTRFVWDGLRRQRLDRPYLRENGKLRESTWPEALQLAKSKLQGGKVFGLAGDLASVESIFALKQLIVELNGGFECRLDGAKLPNDFRGAYAGTAVIEDLDEAEHIMIIGSNPRDEAPVLNARIRKAWAGGANIELVGPASDLTYDYEHVGKNRAALTKLLKRPLNNKIKDKKSVIVVGIGAINEEDGYGVLSLISEIADSSDSKILIMHTAASRVGAMDIGFVHDGDWIEAVKNSDVVYNLGADEINIEAGPFVIYQGSHGDCGAHRADLILPSASYTEESGLFVNLEGRVQLAHRANFAPGDAKENWAILRALSNELDKKLPYDNLTELREALFGKFDHLFHAVRP
;
A
#
# COMPACT_ATOMS: atom_id res chain seq x y z
N MET A 1 -27.10 -22.21 -3.78
CA MET A 1 -27.71 -21.23 -4.71
C MET A 1 -29.20 -21.11 -4.39
N LYS A 2 -29.81 -19.95 -4.57
CA LYS A 2 -31.23 -19.67 -4.38
C LYS A 2 -31.69 -18.68 -5.46
N THR A 3 -32.80 -18.98 -6.12
CA THR A 3 -33.42 -18.06 -7.08
C THR A 3 -34.21 -16.98 -6.34
N ILE A 4 -33.99 -15.72 -6.69
CA ILE A 4 -34.69 -14.53 -6.16
C ILE A 4 -35.03 -13.59 -7.31
N ILE A 5 -35.97 -12.71 -7.10
CA ILE A 5 -36.35 -11.65 -8.05
C ILE A 5 -36.06 -10.30 -7.39
N ILE A 6 -35.21 -9.48 -8.04
CA ILE A 6 -34.93 -8.11 -7.58
C ILE A 6 -35.36 -7.12 -8.68
N ASP A 7 -36.28 -6.22 -8.37
CA ASP A 7 -36.84 -5.22 -9.31
C ASP A 7 -37.22 -5.82 -10.68
N ASN A 8 -37.86 -7.02 -10.69
CA ASN A 8 -38.25 -7.81 -11.87
C ASN A 8 -37.10 -8.53 -12.61
N GLN A 9 -35.88 -8.55 -12.08
CA GLN A 9 -34.79 -9.40 -12.58
C GLN A 9 -34.72 -10.69 -11.76
N GLU A 10 -34.81 -11.82 -12.42
CA GLU A 10 -34.63 -13.14 -11.79
C GLU A 10 -33.16 -13.52 -11.82
N LEU A 11 -32.62 -13.90 -10.66
CA LEU A 11 -31.20 -14.26 -10.51
C LEU A 11 -31.07 -15.49 -9.61
N GLU A 12 -30.03 -16.26 -9.87
CA GLU A 12 -29.57 -17.33 -9.01
C GLU A 12 -28.31 -16.87 -8.25
N VAL A 13 -28.39 -16.74 -6.92
CA VAL A 13 -27.31 -16.22 -6.07
C VAL A 13 -27.02 -17.17 -4.91
N ASP A 14 -25.83 -17.02 -4.31
CA ASP A 14 -25.50 -17.77 -3.10
C ASP A 14 -26.44 -17.39 -1.95
N SER A 15 -27.02 -18.39 -1.31
CA SER A 15 -27.94 -18.24 -0.19
C SER A 15 -27.28 -17.59 1.07
N ALA A 16 -25.95 -17.62 1.18
CA ALA A 16 -25.20 -16.98 2.25
C ALA A 16 -25.01 -15.47 2.05
N MET A 17 -25.15 -14.97 0.82
CA MET A 17 -25.05 -13.52 0.53
C MET A 17 -26.11 -12.72 1.27
N THR A 18 -25.76 -11.47 1.61
CA THR A 18 -26.74 -10.46 2.03
C THR A 18 -27.59 -10.00 0.84
N LEU A 19 -28.77 -9.46 1.10
CA LEU A 19 -29.60 -8.87 0.03
C LEU A 19 -28.89 -7.69 -0.66
N LEU A 20 -28.07 -6.96 0.07
CA LEU A 20 -27.28 -5.87 -0.49
C LEU A 20 -26.31 -6.40 -1.55
N GLN A 21 -25.53 -7.43 -1.22
CA GLN A 21 -24.62 -8.11 -2.17
C GLN A 21 -25.37 -8.71 -3.36
N ALA A 22 -26.54 -9.31 -3.12
CA ALA A 22 -27.37 -9.82 -4.23
C ALA A 22 -27.87 -8.70 -5.16
N CYS A 23 -28.17 -7.50 -4.62
CA CYS A 23 -28.48 -6.31 -5.44
C CYS A 23 -27.28 -5.86 -6.28
N GLU A 24 -26.07 -5.92 -5.72
CA GLU A 24 -24.83 -5.59 -6.45
C GLU A 24 -24.57 -6.58 -7.60
N VAL A 25 -24.76 -7.88 -7.37
CA VAL A 25 -24.70 -8.90 -8.45
C VAL A 25 -25.71 -8.58 -9.56
N ALA A 26 -26.90 -8.07 -9.22
CA ALA A 26 -27.91 -7.61 -10.17
C ALA A 26 -27.56 -6.26 -10.85
N SER A 27 -26.44 -5.63 -10.48
CA SER A 27 -26.10 -4.25 -10.90
C SER A 27 -27.17 -3.22 -10.48
N ILE A 28 -27.83 -3.46 -9.35
CA ILE A 28 -28.83 -2.57 -8.75
C ILE A 28 -28.18 -1.86 -7.54
N GLU A 29 -28.01 -0.57 -7.66
CA GLU A 29 -27.46 0.26 -6.60
C GLU A 29 -28.46 0.42 -5.45
N VAL A 30 -27.98 0.16 -4.22
CA VAL A 30 -28.70 0.40 -2.96
C VAL A 30 -27.85 1.32 -2.08
N PRO A 31 -28.35 2.51 -1.70
CA PRO A 31 -27.58 3.48 -0.91
C PRO A 31 -27.26 2.94 0.48
N ARG A 32 -26.08 3.31 1.01
CA ARG A 32 -25.59 2.85 2.31
C ARG A 32 -24.57 3.81 2.91
N PHE A 33 -24.45 3.84 4.26
CA PHE A 33 -23.39 4.56 4.96
C PHE A 33 -22.59 3.65 5.89
N CYS A 34 -23.24 2.85 6.73
CA CYS A 34 -22.53 2.05 7.73
C CYS A 34 -21.92 0.77 7.18
N TYR A 35 -22.49 0.20 6.12
CA TYR A 35 -21.97 -1.02 5.49
C TYR A 35 -20.68 -0.77 4.73
N HIS A 36 -19.75 -1.69 4.87
CA HIS A 36 -18.50 -1.76 4.11
C HIS A 36 -18.13 -3.23 3.92
N GLU A 37 -17.63 -3.60 2.72
CA GLU A 37 -17.36 -5.00 2.36
C GLU A 37 -16.38 -5.69 3.30
N ARG A 38 -15.38 -4.95 3.80
CA ARG A 38 -14.29 -5.47 4.63
C ARG A 38 -14.54 -5.35 6.13
N LEU A 39 -15.70 -4.87 6.56
CA LEU A 39 -16.02 -4.66 7.97
C LEU A 39 -17.29 -5.42 8.36
N SER A 40 -17.41 -5.77 9.64
CA SER A 40 -18.61 -6.39 10.18
C SER A 40 -19.85 -5.55 9.92
N ILE A 41 -21.02 -6.18 9.88
CA ILE A 41 -22.29 -5.52 9.57
C ILE A 41 -22.82 -4.79 10.82
N ALA A 42 -22.85 -3.45 10.79
CA ALA A 42 -23.42 -2.64 11.86
C ALA A 42 -24.95 -2.50 11.77
N GLY A 43 -25.50 -2.36 10.56
CA GLY A 43 -26.96 -2.24 10.33
C GLY A 43 -27.64 -1.03 10.97
N ASN A 44 -26.87 0.02 11.34
CA ASN A 44 -27.34 1.15 12.16
C ASN A 44 -27.79 2.37 11.35
N CYS A 45 -27.27 2.64 10.14
CA CYS A 45 -27.65 3.82 9.35
C CYS A 45 -29.04 3.72 8.72
N ARG A 46 -29.52 2.53 8.44
CA ARG A 46 -30.83 2.25 7.82
C ARG A 46 -31.04 2.82 6.41
N MET A 47 -30.01 3.29 5.73
CA MET A 47 -30.13 3.82 4.37
C MET A 47 -30.39 2.71 3.32
N CYS A 48 -29.92 1.49 3.58
CA CYS A 48 -30.04 0.34 2.68
C CYS A 48 -31.40 -0.39 2.74
N LEU A 49 -32.47 0.28 3.16
CA LEU A 49 -33.80 -0.31 3.27
C LEU A 49 -34.34 -0.74 1.90
N VAL A 50 -34.96 -1.94 1.86
CA VAL A 50 -35.65 -2.53 0.70
C VAL A 50 -36.99 -3.13 1.15
N GLU A 51 -37.91 -3.34 0.21
CA GLU A 51 -39.19 -4.04 0.44
C GLU A 51 -39.05 -5.51 0.03
N VAL A 52 -39.39 -6.41 0.95
CA VAL A 52 -39.53 -7.84 0.70
C VAL A 52 -41.00 -8.16 0.53
N VAL A 53 -41.42 -8.56 -0.68
CA VAL A 53 -42.82 -8.84 -1.01
C VAL A 53 -43.28 -10.07 -0.24
N GLY A 54 -44.45 -9.94 0.43
CA GLY A 54 -44.96 -11.02 1.29
C GLY A 54 -44.24 -11.13 2.65
N GLY A 55 -43.27 -10.24 2.92
CA GLY A 55 -42.58 -10.12 4.18
C GLY A 55 -43.28 -9.20 5.18
N PRO A 56 -42.59 -8.71 6.23
CA PRO A 56 -43.14 -7.76 7.18
C PRO A 56 -43.68 -6.49 6.49
N PRO A 57 -44.73 -5.84 7.01
CA PRO A 57 -45.28 -4.62 6.40
C PRO A 57 -44.44 -3.37 6.64
N LYS A 58 -43.13 -3.50 6.67
CA LYS A 58 -42.12 -2.45 6.86
C LYS A 58 -40.84 -2.81 6.08
N PRO A 59 -40.07 -1.80 5.62
CA PRO A 59 -38.85 -2.05 4.90
C PRO A 59 -37.78 -2.72 5.76
N THR A 60 -36.94 -3.50 5.12
CA THR A 60 -35.89 -4.32 5.74
C THR A 60 -34.50 -3.81 5.34
N ALA A 61 -33.53 -3.86 6.27
CA ALA A 61 -32.15 -3.51 5.98
C ALA A 61 -31.48 -4.61 5.13
N SER A 62 -31.18 -4.31 3.88
CA SER A 62 -30.60 -5.27 2.93
C SER A 62 -29.21 -5.74 3.33
N CYS A 63 -28.41 -4.91 4.01
CA CYS A 63 -27.09 -5.27 4.49
C CYS A 63 -27.08 -6.33 5.61
N ALA A 64 -28.20 -6.48 6.34
CA ALA A 64 -28.30 -7.37 7.51
C ALA A 64 -29.16 -8.61 7.27
N MET A 65 -29.91 -8.67 6.16
CA MET A 65 -30.73 -9.83 5.80
C MET A 65 -30.03 -10.69 4.77
N GLN A 66 -29.95 -12.00 5.01
CA GLN A 66 -29.36 -12.94 4.06
C GLN A 66 -30.40 -13.48 3.09
N VAL A 67 -29.96 -13.85 1.90
CA VAL A 67 -30.82 -14.44 0.85
C VAL A 67 -31.53 -15.70 1.36
N ARG A 68 -30.87 -16.52 2.20
CA ARG A 68 -31.47 -17.73 2.80
C ARG A 68 -32.69 -17.44 3.66
N ASP A 69 -32.79 -16.26 4.27
CA ASP A 69 -33.86 -15.89 5.19
C ASP A 69 -35.16 -15.48 4.47
N LEU A 70 -35.08 -15.26 3.16
CA LEU A 70 -36.23 -14.95 2.34
C LEU A 70 -37.17 -16.16 2.23
N ARG A 71 -38.48 -15.92 2.35
CA ARG A 71 -39.50 -16.96 2.17
C ARG A 71 -40.03 -16.94 0.73
N PRO A 72 -40.30 -18.11 0.13
CA PRO A 72 -40.96 -18.18 -1.17
C PRO A 72 -42.40 -17.59 -1.08
N GLY A 73 -42.90 -17.18 -2.22
CA GLY A 73 -44.30 -16.74 -2.35
C GLY A 73 -45.31 -17.85 -1.99
N PRO A 74 -46.61 -17.49 -1.85
CA PRO A 74 -47.63 -18.41 -1.42
C PRO A 74 -47.80 -19.70 -2.26
N ASN A 75 -47.47 -19.62 -3.57
CA ASN A 75 -47.56 -20.77 -4.48
C ASN A 75 -46.17 -21.35 -4.82
N GLY A 76 -45.12 -20.99 -4.02
CA GLY A 76 -43.74 -21.44 -4.24
C GLY A 76 -42.93 -20.57 -5.20
N GLU A 77 -43.42 -19.37 -5.55
CA GLU A 77 -42.69 -18.44 -6.42
C GLU A 77 -41.39 -17.99 -5.76
N PRO A 78 -40.34 -17.63 -6.55
CA PRO A 78 -39.12 -17.05 -6.02
C PRO A 78 -39.41 -15.80 -5.17
N PRO A 79 -38.71 -15.61 -4.04
CA PRO A 79 -38.85 -14.40 -3.24
C PRO A 79 -38.58 -13.15 -4.06
N MET A 80 -39.40 -12.12 -3.88
CA MET A 80 -39.29 -10.85 -4.60
C MET A 80 -38.87 -9.72 -3.68
N VAL A 81 -37.87 -8.95 -4.13
CA VAL A 81 -37.33 -7.77 -3.44
C VAL A 81 -37.52 -6.56 -4.37
N LYS A 82 -38.02 -5.45 -3.81
CA LYS A 82 -38.18 -4.18 -4.52
C LYS A 82 -37.28 -3.13 -3.88
N THR A 83 -36.45 -2.49 -4.69
CA THR A 83 -35.51 -1.46 -4.24
C THR A 83 -36.00 -0.03 -4.50
N LYS A 84 -37.06 0.13 -5.33
CA LYS A 84 -37.57 1.43 -5.81
C LYS A 84 -39.09 1.62 -5.55
N SER A 85 -39.70 0.85 -4.64
CA SER A 85 -41.14 1.03 -4.33
C SER A 85 -41.37 2.34 -3.58
N GLU A 86 -42.62 2.83 -3.57
CA GLU A 86 -43.03 4.04 -2.82
C GLU A 86 -42.73 3.91 -1.30
N MET A 87 -42.85 2.72 -0.76
CA MET A 87 -42.51 2.41 0.63
C MET A 87 -40.98 2.65 0.85
N VAL A 88 -40.14 2.12 -0.03
CA VAL A 88 -38.68 2.28 0.07
C VAL A 88 -38.27 3.72 -0.11
N LYS A 89 -38.86 4.43 -1.10
CA LYS A 89 -38.59 5.85 -1.35
C LYS A 89 -38.87 6.70 -0.10
N LYS A 90 -40.07 6.59 0.47
CA LYS A 90 -40.45 7.32 1.69
C LYS A 90 -39.57 6.95 2.89
N ALA A 91 -39.19 5.68 3.01
CA ALA A 91 -38.30 5.26 4.08
C ALA A 91 -36.91 5.90 3.97
N ARG A 92 -36.31 5.92 2.78
CA ARG A 92 -35.01 6.58 2.53
C ARG A 92 -35.06 8.08 2.71
N GLU A 93 -36.12 8.76 2.23
CA GLU A 93 -36.37 10.18 2.50
C GLU A 93 -36.38 10.48 4.00
N GLY A 94 -37.08 9.65 4.78
CA GLY A 94 -37.13 9.80 6.25
C GLY A 94 -35.76 9.53 6.91
N VAL A 95 -34.99 8.56 6.44
CA VAL A 95 -33.64 8.29 6.94
C VAL A 95 -32.70 9.46 6.62
N MET A 96 -32.75 10.00 5.40
CA MET A 96 -31.96 11.17 5.02
C MET A 96 -32.31 12.40 5.86
N GLU A 97 -33.60 12.68 6.07
CA GLU A 97 -34.06 13.75 6.96
C GLU A 97 -33.48 13.56 8.37
N PHE A 98 -33.53 12.35 8.92
CA PHE A 98 -32.99 12.03 10.25
C PHE A 98 -31.47 12.25 10.33
N LEU A 99 -30.69 11.84 9.32
CA LEU A 99 -29.24 12.05 9.28
C LEU A 99 -28.87 13.54 9.16
N LEU A 100 -29.70 14.34 8.47
CA LEU A 100 -29.46 15.76 8.24
C LEU A 100 -29.92 16.67 9.39
N ILE A 101 -30.77 16.20 10.31
CA ILE A 101 -31.30 17.00 11.42
C ILE A 101 -30.18 17.73 12.17
N ASN A 102 -29.16 17.01 12.63
CA ASN A 102 -28.04 17.55 13.39
C ASN A 102 -26.79 17.81 12.55
N HIS A 103 -26.77 17.44 11.26
CA HIS A 103 -25.62 17.70 10.41
C HIS A 103 -25.43 19.20 10.17
N PRO A 104 -24.23 19.78 10.39
CA PRO A 104 -24.00 21.22 10.23
C PRO A 104 -24.02 21.64 8.76
N LEU A 105 -24.27 22.92 8.50
CA LEU A 105 -24.26 23.51 7.15
C LEU A 105 -22.83 23.91 6.72
N ASP A 106 -21.90 23.01 6.90
CA ASP A 106 -20.45 23.24 6.73
C ASP A 106 -19.91 22.92 5.33
N CYS A 107 -20.72 22.47 4.38
CA CYS A 107 -20.23 22.04 3.06
C CYS A 107 -19.24 23.02 2.39
N PRO A 108 -19.42 24.37 2.47
CA PRO A 108 -18.48 25.30 1.89
C PRO A 108 -17.07 25.28 2.52
N ILE A 109 -16.96 24.89 3.80
CA ILE A 109 -15.70 24.82 4.56
C ILE A 109 -15.26 23.39 4.88
N CYS A 110 -16.03 22.39 4.47
CA CYS A 110 -15.75 20.98 4.73
C CYS A 110 -14.83 20.41 3.65
N ASP A 111 -13.71 19.80 4.02
CA ASP A 111 -12.76 19.21 3.06
C ASP A 111 -13.33 18.01 2.29
N GLN A 112 -14.40 17.38 2.81
CA GLN A 112 -15.14 16.32 2.11
C GLN A 112 -16.06 16.87 1.00
N GLY A 113 -16.26 18.19 0.92
CA GLY A 113 -17.17 18.82 -0.04
C GLY A 113 -16.81 18.50 -1.50
N GLY A 114 -17.73 17.89 -2.25
CA GLY A 114 -17.56 17.43 -3.62
C GLY A 114 -17.12 15.97 -3.79
N GLU A 115 -16.88 15.25 -2.70
CA GLU A 115 -16.63 13.80 -2.66
C GLU A 115 -17.26 13.17 -1.39
N CYS A 116 -18.43 13.66 -0.99
CA CYS A 116 -19.10 13.31 0.26
C CYS A 116 -20.32 12.42 -0.02
N ASP A 117 -20.29 11.17 0.48
CA ASP A 117 -21.41 10.24 0.31
C ASP A 117 -22.74 10.81 0.82
N LEU A 118 -22.69 11.62 1.91
CA LEU A 118 -23.91 12.22 2.47
C LEU A 118 -24.48 13.29 1.52
N GLN A 119 -23.64 14.10 0.87
CA GLN A 119 -24.11 15.06 -0.15
C GLN A 119 -24.75 14.34 -1.33
N ASP A 120 -24.07 13.34 -1.88
CA ASP A 120 -24.52 12.62 -3.07
C ASP A 120 -25.82 11.86 -2.79
N GLN A 121 -25.91 11.17 -1.65
CA GLN A 121 -27.13 10.46 -1.27
C GLN A 121 -28.25 11.40 -0.84
N ALA A 122 -27.97 12.58 -0.27
CA ALA A 122 -28.98 13.59 0.02
C ALA A 122 -29.61 14.14 -1.27
N MET A 123 -28.79 14.35 -2.31
CA MET A 123 -29.27 14.78 -3.63
C MET A 123 -30.11 13.69 -4.32
N ALA A 124 -29.70 12.42 -4.22
CA ALA A 124 -30.36 11.30 -4.91
C ALA A 124 -31.63 10.81 -4.23
N TYR A 125 -31.69 10.86 -2.89
CA TYR A 125 -32.72 10.18 -2.09
C TYR A 125 -33.38 11.09 -1.03
N GLY A 126 -32.90 12.30 -0.85
CA GLY A 126 -33.46 13.25 0.12
C GLY A 126 -34.64 14.06 -0.43
N VAL A 127 -35.18 14.93 0.43
CA VAL A 127 -36.18 15.94 0.07
C VAL A 127 -35.51 17.31 -0.02
N ASP A 128 -36.13 18.26 -0.75
CA ASP A 128 -35.60 19.59 -1.02
C ASP A 128 -35.88 20.66 0.06
N PHE A 129 -36.50 20.25 1.18
CA PHE A 129 -36.82 21.14 2.28
C PHE A 129 -36.55 20.49 3.65
N SER A 130 -36.43 21.31 4.70
CA SER A 130 -36.30 20.87 6.09
C SER A 130 -37.49 21.32 6.94
N ARG A 131 -38.01 20.38 7.74
CA ARG A 131 -39.04 20.65 8.75
C ARG A 131 -38.44 20.97 10.13
N PHE A 132 -37.15 20.71 10.33
CA PHE A 132 -36.45 20.91 11.59
C PHE A 132 -36.28 22.42 11.87
N ARG A 133 -36.65 22.85 13.09
CA ARG A 133 -36.63 24.25 13.53
C ARG A 133 -35.82 24.49 14.79
N GLU A 134 -35.30 23.42 15.39
CA GLU A 134 -34.52 23.47 16.61
C GLU A 134 -33.04 23.73 16.32
N ALA A 135 -32.27 24.02 17.37
CA ALA A 135 -30.80 24.15 17.23
C ALA A 135 -30.18 22.78 16.95
N LYS A 136 -29.23 22.76 16.03
CA LYS A 136 -28.45 21.54 15.75
C LYS A 136 -27.50 21.24 16.90
N ARG A 137 -27.30 19.96 17.19
CA ARG A 137 -26.30 19.47 18.16
C ARG A 137 -24.90 19.91 17.75
N ALA A 138 -24.07 20.27 18.72
CA ALA A 138 -22.63 20.45 18.57
C ALA A 138 -21.89 19.43 19.43
N THR A 139 -20.83 18.86 18.90
CA THR A 139 -19.98 17.86 19.55
C THR A 139 -18.55 18.38 19.58
N GLU A 140 -17.82 18.08 20.64
CA GLU A 140 -16.39 18.45 20.76
C GLU A 140 -15.54 17.67 19.76
N ASP A 141 -14.51 18.34 19.23
CA ASP A 141 -13.55 17.71 18.35
C ASP A 141 -12.51 16.90 19.14
N LEU A 142 -12.02 15.84 18.56
CA LEU A 142 -11.05 14.92 19.17
C LEU A 142 -9.63 15.29 18.72
N ASN A 143 -8.65 15.00 19.56
CA ASN A 143 -7.25 14.99 19.16
C ASN A 143 -6.83 13.54 18.83
N LEU A 144 -6.85 13.16 17.55
CA LEU A 144 -6.42 11.85 17.08
C LEU A 144 -4.94 11.79 16.66
N GLY A 145 -4.19 12.88 16.84
CA GLY A 145 -2.77 12.98 16.51
C GLY A 145 -2.48 13.91 15.31
N PRO A 146 -1.31 13.80 14.68
CA PRO A 146 -0.87 14.71 13.63
C PRO A 146 -1.45 14.43 12.24
N LEU A 147 -2.06 13.27 12.01
CA LEU A 147 -2.45 12.81 10.68
C LEU A 147 -3.93 13.01 10.37
N VAL A 148 -4.79 12.84 11.37
CA VAL A 148 -6.25 12.91 11.22
C VAL A 148 -6.80 14.16 11.88
N GLU A 149 -7.48 15.00 11.08
CA GLU A 149 -8.26 16.13 11.56
C GLU A 149 -9.68 15.70 11.86
N THR A 150 -10.28 16.24 12.91
CA THR A 150 -11.62 15.85 13.35
C THR A 150 -12.56 17.06 13.37
N HIS A 151 -13.79 16.81 12.90
CA HIS A 151 -14.92 17.73 13.01
C HIS A 151 -16.15 16.91 13.40
N MET A 152 -16.21 16.53 14.69
CA MET A 152 -17.13 15.48 15.15
C MET A 152 -18.60 15.89 15.09
N THR A 153 -18.91 17.18 15.03
CA THR A 153 -20.27 17.66 14.75
C THR A 153 -20.83 17.15 13.41
N ARG A 154 -19.95 16.84 12.43
CA ARG A 154 -20.33 16.28 11.11
C ARG A 154 -20.57 14.77 11.15
N CYS A 155 -20.21 14.10 12.24
CA CYS A 155 -20.31 12.65 12.36
C CYS A 155 -21.76 12.16 12.28
N ILE A 156 -22.00 11.11 11.48
CA ILE A 156 -23.31 10.43 11.36
C ILE A 156 -23.37 9.11 12.14
N SER A 157 -22.42 8.87 13.03
CA SER A 157 -22.35 7.68 13.91
C SER A 157 -22.44 6.34 13.15
N CYS A 158 -21.86 6.25 11.96
CA CYS A 158 -21.88 5.03 11.13
C CYS A 158 -20.97 3.92 11.67
N THR A 159 -20.09 4.22 12.61
CA THR A 159 -19.13 3.31 13.26
C THR A 159 -18.10 2.64 12.35
N ARG A 160 -17.93 3.04 11.09
CA ARG A 160 -16.90 2.47 10.20
C ARG A 160 -15.49 2.62 10.78
N CYS A 161 -15.14 3.80 11.32
CA CYS A 161 -13.84 4.07 11.95
C CYS A 161 -13.59 3.19 13.18
N VAL A 162 -14.57 3.00 14.06
CA VAL A 162 -14.48 2.13 15.24
C VAL A 162 -14.24 0.67 14.83
N ARG A 163 -15.02 0.18 13.87
CA ARG A 163 -14.85 -1.20 13.37
C ARG A 163 -13.52 -1.41 12.67
N PHE A 164 -13.09 -0.46 11.85
CA PHE A 164 -11.78 -0.52 11.20
C PHE A 164 -10.64 -0.59 12.22
N THR A 165 -10.62 0.32 13.21
CA THR A 165 -9.55 0.34 14.22
C THR A 165 -9.51 -0.97 15.01
N THR A 166 -10.67 -1.57 15.30
CA THR A 166 -10.75 -2.82 16.06
C THR A 166 -10.49 -4.05 15.19
N GLU A 167 -11.11 -4.14 14.02
CA GLU A 167 -11.12 -5.37 13.19
C GLU A 167 -9.89 -5.48 12.30
N VAL A 168 -9.51 -4.38 11.63
CA VAL A 168 -8.41 -4.35 10.65
C VAL A 168 -7.09 -3.90 11.28
N ALA A 169 -7.08 -2.72 11.90
CA ALA A 169 -5.87 -2.18 12.52
C ALA A 169 -5.50 -2.87 13.85
N GLY A 170 -6.45 -3.50 14.52
CA GLY A 170 -6.24 -4.27 15.76
C GLY A 170 -5.96 -3.42 16.99
N ILE A 171 -6.40 -2.16 16.98
CA ILE A 171 -6.32 -1.25 18.12
C ILE A 171 -7.72 -0.87 18.61
N THR A 172 -7.94 -0.90 19.91
CA THR A 172 -9.26 -0.60 20.53
C THR A 172 -9.32 0.81 21.10
N GLN A 173 -8.66 1.76 20.44
CA GLN A 173 -8.54 3.14 20.91
C GLN A 173 -9.74 4.02 20.56
N MET A 174 -10.62 3.59 19.66
CA MET A 174 -11.87 4.28 19.32
C MET A 174 -13.09 3.49 19.77
N GLY A 175 -14.12 4.21 20.18
CA GLY A 175 -15.38 3.62 20.61
C GLY A 175 -16.55 4.57 20.42
N GLN A 176 -17.75 4.11 20.79
CA GLN A 176 -18.96 4.92 20.83
C GLN A 176 -19.46 4.99 22.27
N THR A 177 -19.71 6.20 22.75
CA THR A 177 -20.32 6.49 24.04
C THR A 177 -21.73 7.06 23.87
N GLY A 178 -22.51 7.12 24.94
CA GLY A 178 -23.87 7.64 24.90
C GLY A 178 -24.86 6.76 24.13
N ARG A 179 -26.05 7.28 23.90
CA ARG A 179 -27.13 6.63 23.13
C ARG A 179 -28.11 7.65 22.56
N GLY A 180 -28.81 7.27 21.48
CA GLY A 180 -29.78 8.16 20.82
C GLY A 180 -29.03 9.34 20.17
N GLU A 181 -29.52 10.55 20.37
CA GLU A 181 -28.91 11.77 19.85
C GLU A 181 -27.60 12.15 20.56
N ASP A 182 -27.41 11.66 21.81
CA ASP A 182 -26.18 11.86 22.58
C ASP A 182 -25.10 10.81 22.28
N ALA A 183 -25.30 9.96 21.27
CA ALA A 183 -24.29 9.00 20.84
C ALA A 183 -23.13 9.70 20.14
N GLU A 184 -21.90 9.48 20.62
CA GLU A 184 -20.68 10.11 20.12
C GLU A 184 -19.60 9.07 19.87
N ILE A 185 -18.89 9.24 18.75
CA ILE A 185 -17.63 8.50 18.50
C ILE A 185 -16.53 9.27 19.23
N THR A 186 -15.75 8.54 20.03
CA THR A 186 -14.68 9.12 20.86
C THR A 186 -13.44 8.21 20.87
N SER A 187 -12.30 8.76 21.27
CA SER A 187 -11.11 7.98 21.58
C SER A 187 -11.09 7.62 23.07
N TYR A 188 -10.44 6.50 23.41
CA TYR A 188 -10.29 6.06 24.80
C TYR A 188 -9.48 7.08 25.60
N LEU A 189 -10.07 7.66 26.64
CA LEU A 189 -9.45 8.68 27.52
C LEU A 189 -8.79 9.87 26.78
N GLY A 190 -9.21 10.18 25.55
CA GLY A 190 -8.59 11.25 24.76
C GLY A 190 -7.21 10.90 24.18
N GLU A 191 -6.84 9.63 24.16
CA GLU A 191 -5.58 9.16 23.55
C GLU A 191 -5.56 9.38 22.03
N THR A 192 -4.37 9.64 21.51
CA THR A 192 -4.13 9.68 20.06
C THR A 192 -4.06 8.25 19.50
N LEU A 193 -4.37 8.09 18.21
CA LEU A 193 -4.30 6.79 17.56
C LEU A 193 -2.84 6.33 17.41
N ASN A 194 -2.60 5.06 17.73
CA ASN A 194 -1.30 4.41 17.61
C ASN A 194 -1.38 3.23 16.64
N SER A 195 -1.51 3.53 15.35
CA SER A 195 -1.51 2.54 14.28
C SER A 195 -0.83 3.09 13.06
N ASN A 196 -0.10 2.25 12.33
CA ASN A 196 0.50 2.58 11.04
C ASN A 196 -0.53 2.53 9.88
N LEU A 197 -1.82 2.29 10.19
CA LEU A 197 -2.95 2.26 9.25
C LEU A 197 -4.03 3.30 9.57
N GLN A 198 -3.78 4.20 10.53
CA GLN A 198 -4.81 5.12 11.03
C GLN A 198 -5.41 6.02 9.94
N GLY A 199 -4.63 6.39 8.93
CA GLY A 199 -5.10 7.23 7.83
C GLY A 199 -6.25 6.64 7.00
N ASN A 200 -6.47 5.32 7.03
CA ASN A 200 -7.58 4.68 6.30
C ASN A 200 -8.96 5.04 6.87
N ILE A 201 -9.06 5.50 8.13
CA ILE A 201 -10.33 5.99 8.67
C ILE A 201 -10.84 7.25 7.95
N ILE A 202 -9.96 7.98 7.26
CA ILE A 202 -10.31 9.16 6.46
C ILE A 202 -11.15 8.73 5.27
N ASP A 203 -10.70 7.72 4.51
CA ASP A 203 -11.41 7.22 3.33
C ASP A 203 -12.70 6.49 3.71
N LEU A 204 -12.68 5.80 4.85
CA LEU A 204 -13.84 5.08 5.38
C LEU A 204 -14.95 6.02 5.89
N CYS A 205 -14.60 7.25 6.27
CA CYS A 205 -15.57 8.20 6.80
C CYS A 205 -16.46 8.73 5.67
N PRO A 206 -17.78 8.45 5.64
CA PRO A 206 -18.66 8.85 4.55
C PRO A 206 -18.97 10.35 4.56
N VAL A 207 -18.44 11.08 5.53
CA VAL A 207 -18.65 12.52 5.74
C VAL A 207 -17.35 13.20 6.17
N GLY A 208 -17.29 14.52 6.18
CA GLY A 208 -16.14 15.29 6.59
C GLY A 208 -15.89 15.36 8.11
N ALA A 209 -16.22 14.31 8.85
CA ALA A 209 -15.95 14.23 10.29
C ALA A 209 -14.51 13.84 10.59
N LEU A 210 -13.91 13.00 9.75
CA LEU A 210 -12.50 12.60 9.80
C LEU A 210 -11.87 12.95 8.46
N THR A 211 -10.87 13.81 8.46
CA THR A 211 -10.20 14.30 7.24
C THR A 211 -8.68 14.26 7.40
N SER A 212 -7.94 14.42 6.32
CA SER A 212 -6.48 14.45 6.35
C SER A 212 -5.99 15.79 6.86
N LYS A 213 -5.32 15.81 8.01
CA LYS A 213 -4.77 17.04 8.61
C LYS A 213 -3.71 17.71 7.73
N PRO A 214 -2.74 16.98 7.11
CA PRO A 214 -1.78 17.58 6.20
C PRO A 214 -2.38 18.15 4.90
N TYR A 215 -3.57 17.70 4.51
CA TYR A 215 -4.28 18.16 3.30
C TYR A 215 -5.31 19.24 3.60
N SER A 216 -5.66 19.49 4.86
CA SER A 216 -6.76 20.38 5.26
C SER A 216 -6.73 21.74 4.55
N PHE A 217 -7.84 22.11 3.93
CA PHE A 217 -8.10 23.39 3.24
C PHE A 217 -7.16 23.72 2.08
N THR A 218 -6.46 22.74 1.49
CA THR A 218 -5.48 23.02 0.42
C THR A 218 -6.05 22.99 -0.99
N ALA A 219 -7.00 22.10 -1.28
CA ALA A 219 -7.63 21.99 -2.61
C ALA A 219 -9.01 21.35 -2.53
N ARG A 220 -9.78 21.50 -3.63
CA ARG A 220 -11.05 20.80 -3.82
C ARG A 220 -10.86 19.60 -4.77
N PRO A 221 -11.67 18.53 -4.64
CA PRO A 221 -11.51 17.30 -5.43
C PRO A 221 -11.53 17.52 -6.95
N TRP A 222 -12.31 18.48 -7.42
CA TRP A 222 -12.42 18.82 -8.85
C TRP A 222 -11.24 19.62 -9.40
N GLU A 223 -10.37 20.16 -8.54
CA GLU A 223 -9.15 20.85 -8.95
C GLU A 223 -7.98 19.87 -9.17
N LEU A 224 -8.16 18.61 -8.79
CA LEU A 224 -7.09 17.62 -8.74
C LEU A 224 -7.05 16.75 -9.99
N LYS A 225 -5.85 16.58 -10.53
CA LYS A 225 -5.57 15.55 -11.52
C LYS A 225 -5.28 14.24 -10.78
N LYS A 226 -6.01 13.19 -11.10
CA LYS A 226 -5.91 11.87 -10.51
C LYS A 226 -5.06 10.95 -11.39
N THR A 227 -4.05 10.33 -10.82
CA THR A 227 -3.17 9.37 -11.53
C THR A 227 -3.08 8.10 -10.71
N GLU A 228 -3.50 6.99 -11.28
CA GLU A 228 -3.36 5.66 -10.69
C GLU A 228 -1.91 5.19 -10.87
N THR A 229 -1.33 4.64 -9.82
CA THR A 229 0.05 4.17 -9.77
C THR A 229 0.22 3.15 -8.65
N ILE A 230 1.45 2.83 -8.31
CA ILE A 230 1.78 1.92 -7.21
C ILE A 230 2.61 2.63 -6.15
N ASP A 231 2.52 2.12 -4.93
CA ASP A 231 3.38 2.50 -3.81
C ASP A 231 4.75 1.84 -3.92
N VAL A 232 5.79 2.59 -3.54
CA VAL A 232 7.18 2.13 -3.49
C VAL A 232 7.81 2.34 -2.10
N MET A 233 7.01 2.73 -1.10
CA MET A 233 7.50 2.97 0.26
C MET A 233 7.73 1.68 1.05
N ASP A 234 7.17 0.59 0.58
CA ASP A 234 7.47 -0.78 1.01
C ASP A 234 7.46 -1.72 -0.21
N ALA A 235 7.72 -3.00 0.01
CA ALA A 235 7.78 -3.98 -1.08
C ALA A 235 6.42 -4.62 -1.43
N MET A 236 5.33 -4.19 -0.81
CA MET A 236 3.98 -4.69 -1.11
C MET A 236 3.53 -4.30 -2.52
N GLY A 237 3.91 -3.10 -2.97
CA GLY A 237 3.42 -2.55 -4.23
C GLY A 237 1.92 -2.25 -4.19
N SER A 238 1.44 -1.64 -3.12
CA SER A 238 0.02 -1.28 -2.95
C SER A 238 -0.46 -0.38 -4.09
N ALA A 239 -1.66 -0.65 -4.61
CA ALA A 239 -2.29 0.20 -5.63
C ALA A 239 -2.74 1.52 -5.00
N ILE A 240 -2.28 2.63 -5.57
CA ILE A 240 -2.54 3.97 -5.07
C ILE A 240 -2.98 4.94 -6.17
N ARG A 241 -3.66 5.99 -5.75
CA ARG A 241 -3.96 7.15 -6.57
C ARG A 241 -3.24 8.37 -6.03
N VAL A 242 -2.42 8.98 -6.87
CA VAL A 242 -1.74 10.23 -6.57
C VAL A 242 -2.56 11.39 -7.14
N ASP A 243 -3.04 12.26 -6.27
CA ASP A 243 -3.81 13.45 -6.63
C ASP A 243 -2.89 14.67 -6.65
N THR A 244 -2.80 15.36 -7.81
CA THR A 244 -1.90 16.50 -8.03
C THR A 244 -2.66 17.77 -8.39
N LYS A 245 -2.13 18.93 -7.96
CA LYS A 245 -2.58 20.26 -8.40
C LYS A 245 -1.39 21.00 -9.03
N GLY A 246 -1.45 21.20 -10.34
CA GLY A 246 -0.29 21.69 -11.08
C GLY A 246 0.88 20.70 -11.06
N ARG A 247 1.99 21.09 -10.44
CA ARG A 247 3.18 20.23 -10.27
C ARG A 247 3.30 19.58 -8.90
N GLU A 248 2.41 19.91 -7.98
CA GLU A 248 2.50 19.45 -6.60
C GLU A 248 1.62 18.25 -6.35
N VAL A 249 2.15 17.26 -5.64
CA VAL A 249 1.36 16.19 -5.04
C VAL A 249 0.62 16.75 -3.84
N MET A 250 -0.69 16.54 -3.81
CA MET A 250 -1.57 17.07 -2.77
C MET A 250 -1.96 16.00 -1.75
N ARG A 251 -2.18 14.77 -2.22
CA ARG A 251 -2.53 13.63 -1.37
C ARG A 251 -2.33 12.31 -2.12
N ILE A 252 -2.23 11.22 -1.36
CA ILE A 252 -2.20 9.84 -1.86
C ILE A 252 -3.35 9.08 -1.22
N LEU A 253 -4.12 8.36 -2.03
CA LEU A 253 -5.28 7.57 -1.62
C LEU A 253 -5.13 6.12 -2.09
N PRO A 254 -5.75 5.14 -1.40
CA PRO A 254 -5.75 3.76 -1.86
C PRO A 254 -6.62 3.57 -3.11
N ILE A 255 -6.28 2.54 -3.88
CA ILE A 255 -7.14 1.93 -4.89
C ILE A 255 -7.38 0.49 -4.46
N ASN A 256 -8.62 0.01 -4.62
CA ASN A 256 -8.92 -1.38 -4.34
C ASN A 256 -8.14 -2.32 -5.26
N HIS A 257 -7.38 -3.22 -4.65
CA HIS A 257 -6.69 -4.31 -5.33
C HIS A 257 -6.72 -5.56 -4.45
N ASP A 258 -7.70 -6.43 -4.66
CA ASP A 258 -7.99 -7.58 -3.79
C ASP A 258 -6.77 -8.47 -3.53
N ALA A 259 -5.97 -8.73 -4.56
CA ALA A 259 -4.79 -9.59 -4.45
C ALA A 259 -3.61 -8.95 -3.68
N VAL A 260 -3.50 -7.62 -3.62
CA VAL A 260 -2.35 -6.94 -2.99
C VAL A 260 -2.73 -6.25 -1.68
N ASN A 261 -3.37 -5.10 -1.76
CA ASN A 261 -3.62 -4.23 -0.59
C ASN A 261 -5.07 -4.17 -0.14
N GLU A 262 -5.99 -4.88 -0.81
CA GLU A 262 -7.42 -4.67 -0.63
C GLU A 262 -7.76 -3.18 -0.83
N GLU A 263 -8.31 -2.52 0.19
CA GLU A 263 -8.66 -1.09 0.17
C GLU A 263 -7.76 -0.26 1.10
N TRP A 264 -6.63 -0.82 1.57
CA TRP A 264 -5.82 -0.23 2.63
C TRP A 264 -4.45 0.20 2.12
N ILE A 265 -3.93 1.30 2.67
CA ILE A 265 -2.52 1.71 2.52
C ILE A 265 -1.93 2.09 3.87
N SER A 266 -0.62 1.98 3.99
CA SER A 266 0.08 2.40 5.20
C SER A 266 0.07 3.92 5.36
N ASP A 267 0.23 4.41 6.58
CA ASP A 267 0.37 5.84 6.84
C ASP A 267 1.65 6.40 6.20
N LYS A 268 2.71 5.59 6.11
CA LYS A 268 3.93 5.92 5.38
C LYS A 268 3.61 6.21 3.90
N THR A 269 2.92 5.31 3.23
CA THR A 269 2.46 5.49 1.84
C THR A 269 1.61 6.75 1.69
N ARG A 270 0.66 6.95 2.60
CA ARG A 270 -0.33 8.03 2.53
C ARG A 270 0.24 9.42 2.72
N PHE A 271 1.24 9.59 3.58
CA PHE A 271 1.66 10.92 4.06
C PHE A 271 3.07 11.33 3.69
N VAL A 272 3.92 10.43 3.17
CA VAL A 272 5.31 10.75 2.82
C VAL A 272 5.44 11.76 1.66
N TRP A 273 4.37 12.04 0.93
CA TRP A 273 4.35 12.96 -0.20
C TRP A 273 4.77 14.40 0.15
N ASP A 274 4.67 14.82 1.39
CA ASP A 274 5.14 16.14 1.83
C ASP A 274 6.66 16.29 1.71
N GLY A 275 7.41 15.18 1.79
CA GLY A 275 8.84 15.10 1.51
C GLY A 275 9.19 15.48 0.07
N LEU A 276 8.29 15.27 -0.90
CA LEU A 276 8.49 15.66 -2.30
C LEU A 276 8.64 17.17 -2.52
N ARG A 277 8.36 17.98 -1.51
CA ARG A 277 8.51 19.44 -1.54
C ARG A 277 9.76 19.95 -0.82
N ARG A 278 10.52 19.05 -0.16
CA ARG A 278 11.63 19.44 0.73
C ARG A 278 12.92 18.78 0.27
N GLN A 279 14.04 19.51 0.46
CA GLN A 279 15.39 19.02 0.17
C GLN A 279 15.56 18.41 -1.24
N ARG A 280 14.81 18.89 -2.21
CA ARG A 280 14.85 18.38 -3.59
C ARG A 280 16.10 18.87 -4.32
N LEU A 281 16.76 17.93 -4.99
CA LEU A 281 17.84 18.21 -5.89
C LEU A 281 17.26 18.67 -7.23
N ASP A 282 17.55 19.90 -7.63
CA ASP A 282 16.96 20.56 -8.79
C ASP A 282 17.95 20.82 -9.93
N ARG A 283 19.26 20.68 -9.67
CA ARG A 283 20.37 20.87 -10.61
C ARG A 283 21.59 20.05 -10.21
N PRO A 284 22.57 19.82 -11.12
CA PRO A 284 23.81 19.14 -10.75
C PRO A 284 24.65 19.96 -9.73
N TYR A 285 25.36 19.24 -8.85
CA TYR A 285 26.30 19.82 -7.90
C TYR A 285 27.64 19.09 -7.93
N LEU A 286 28.72 19.84 -7.82
CA LEU A 286 30.10 19.34 -7.71
C LEU A 286 30.68 19.68 -6.34
N ARG A 287 31.48 18.77 -5.78
CA ARG A 287 32.21 19.04 -4.55
C ARG A 287 33.59 19.61 -4.86
N GLU A 288 33.81 20.87 -4.48
CA GLU A 288 35.08 21.55 -4.58
C GLU A 288 35.51 22.05 -3.20
N ASN A 289 36.72 21.74 -2.78
CA ASN A 289 37.27 22.12 -1.46
C ASN A 289 36.32 21.76 -0.28
N GLY A 290 35.67 20.59 -0.37
CA GLY A 290 34.75 20.08 0.65
C GLY A 290 33.33 20.68 0.63
N LYS A 291 33.04 21.63 -0.26
CA LYS A 291 31.71 22.29 -0.40
C LYS A 291 31.05 21.93 -1.71
N LEU A 292 29.74 21.77 -1.69
CA LEU A 292 28.93 21.57 -2.90
C LEU A 292 28.77 22.92 -3.62
N ARG A 293 29.03 22.93 -4.93
CA ARG A 293 28.84 24.04 -5.85
C ARG A 293 27.81 23.64 -6.91
N GLU A 294 26.93 24.56 -7.26
CA GLU A 294 26.04 24.39 -8.42
C GLU A 294 26.84 24.19 -9.71
N SER A 295 26.32 23.35 -10.59
CA SER A 295 26.93 23.04 -11.88
C SER A 295 25.90 22.92 -12.99
N THR A 296 26.36 22.78 -14.22
CA THR A 296 25.54 22.49 -15.40
C THR A 296 25.62 21.02 -15.78
N TRP A 297 24.62 20.52 -16.51
CA TRP A 297 24.66 19.15 -17.01
C TRP A 297 25.90 18.82 -17.84
N PRO A 298 26.34 19.67 -18.81
CA PRO A 298 27.58 19.39 -19.56
C PRO A 298 28.81 19.25 -18.66
N GLU A 299 28.99 20.14 -17.69
CA GLU A 299 30.13 20.09 -16.76
C GLU A 299 30.09 18.84 -15.90
N ALA A 300 28.90 18.50 -15.34
CA ALA A 300 28.69 17.31 -14.52
C ALA A 300 28.97 16.02 -15.28
N LEU A 301 28.46 15.88 -16.50
CA LEU A 301 28.66 14.70 -17.34
C LEU A 301 30.13 14.55 -17.78
N GLN A 302 30.83 15.65 -18.08
CA GLN A 302 32.27 15.62 -18.40
C GLN A 302 33.11 15.19 -17.20
N LEU A 303 32.79 15.67 -15.99
CA LEU A 303 33.46 15.20 -14.79
C LEU A 303 33.19 13.71 -14.54
N ALA A 304 31.92 13.27 -14.64
CA ALA A 304 31.58 11.86 -14.53
C ALA A 304 32.37 11.00 -15.53
N LYS A 305 32.42 11.41 -16.81
CA LYS A 305 33.22 10.75 -17.85
C LYS A 305 34.67 10.61 -17.40
N SER A 306 35.30 11.70 -16.97
CA SER A 306 36.72 11.71 -16.60
C SER A 306 37.07 10.78 -15.46
N LYS A 307 36.10 10.54 -14.54
CA LYS A 307 36.27 9.64 -13.38
C LYS A 307 35.98 8.18 -13.72
N LEU A 308 34.95 7.94 -14.54
CA LEU A 308 34.55 6.58 -14.93
C LEU A 308 35.48 5.93 -15.96
N GLN A 309 36.17 6.72 -16.77
CA GLN A 309 37.11 6.19 -17.75
C GLN A 309 38.39 5.69 -17.08
N GLY A 310 38.62 4.36 -17.15
CA GLY A 310 39.85 3.71 -16.67
C GLY A 310 39.92 3.42 -15.17
N GLY A 311 38.91 3.79 -14.40
CA GLY A 311 38.78 3.45 -12.98
C GLY A 311 38.02 2.15 -12.74
N LYS A 312 38.20 1.55 -11.55
CA LYS A 312 37.38 0.47 -11.06
C LYS A 312 36.05 1.05 -10.60
N VAL A 313 34.95 0.67 -11.25
CA VAL A 313 33.62 1.21 -11.00
C VAL A 313 32.77 0.19 -10.24
N PHE A 314 32.00 0.65 -9.24
CA PHE A 314 31.00 -0.15 -8.57
C PHE A 314 29.64 0.58 -8.54
N GLY A 315 28.57 -0.09 -8.95
CA GLY A 315 27.21 0.45 -8.99
C GLY A 315 26.36 -0.01 -7.80
N LEU A 316 25.63 0.91 -7.19
CA LEU A 316 24.68 0.64 -6.11
C LEU A 316 23.29 1.08 -6.55
N ALA A 317 22.28 0.24 -6.30
CA ALA A 317 20.87 0.56 -6.54
C ALA A 317 20.12 0.69 -5.23
N GLY A 318 19.49 1.84 -5.00
CA GLY A 318 18.68 2.13 -3.83
C GLY A 318 17.26 1.54 -3.89
N ASP A 319 16.57 1.61 -2.77
CA ASP A 319 15.31 0.90 -2.51
C ASP A 319 14.12 1.34 -3.39
N LEU A 320 14.18 2.57 -3.93
CA LEU A 320 13.06 3.17 -4.71
C LEU A 320 13.34 3.21 -6.22
N ALA A 321 14.44 2.62 -6.69
CA ALA A 321 14.81 2.65 -8.10
C ALA A 321 13.96 1.71 -8.96
N SER A 322 13.47 2.17 -10.11
CA SER A 322 12.72 1.35 -11.07
C SER A 322 13.60 0.32 -11.77
N VAL A 323 13.00 -0.77 -12.23
CA VAL A 323 13.72 -1.84 -12.97
C VAL A 323 14.42 -1.28 -14.20
N GLU A 324 13.78 -0.37 -14.93
CA GLU A 324 14.38 0.30 -16.11
C GLU A 324 15.64 1.08 -15.75
N SER A 325 15.60 1.81 -14.64
CA SER A 325 16.74 2.61 -14.18
C SER A 325 17.91 1.74 -13.73
N ILE A 326 17.61 0.65 -12.99
CA ILE A 326 18.62 -0.33 -12.57
C ILE A 326 19.19 -1.09 -13.79
N PHE A 327 18.35 -1.44 -14.76
CA PHE A 327 18.79 -2.09 -16.00
C PHE A 327 19.72 -1.20 -16.80
N ALA A 328 19.40 0.10 -16.95
CA ALA A 328 20.27 1.07 -17.62
C ALA A 328 21.62 1.22 -16.90
N LEU A 329 21.60 1.29 -15.56
CA LEU A 329 22.82 1.32 -14.75
C LEU A 329 23.62 0.04 -14.92
N LYS A 330 22.99 -1.14 -14.86
CA LYS A 330 23.65 -2.44 -15.07
C LYS A 330 24.38 -2.48 -16.40
N GLN A 331 23.69 -2.10 -17.49
CA GLN A 331 24.31 -2.10 -18.82
C GLN A 331 25.53 -1.19 -18.87
N LEU A 332 25.43 0.03 -18.30
CA LEU A 332 26.55 0.97 -18.27
C LEU A 332 27.74 0.42 -17.47
N ILE A 333 27.50 -0.13 -16.28
CA ILE A 333 28.55 -0.67 -15.41
C ILE A 333 29.22 -1.90 -16.04
N VAL A 334 28.46 -2.77 -16.69
CA VAL A 334 29.04 -3.92 -17.45
C VAL A 334 29.97 -3.46 -18.57
N GLU A 335 29.60 -2.42 -19.33
CA GLU A 335 30.48 -1.81 -20.37
C GLU A 335 31.76 -1.19 -19.79
N LEU A 336 31.75 -0.86 -18.48
CA LEU A 336 32.92 -0.36 -17.74
C LEU A 336 33.66 -1.46 -16.98
N ASN A 337 33.28 -2.74 -17.14
CA ASN A 337 33.81 -3.92 -16.43
C ASN A 337 33.73 -3.76 -14.89
N GLY A 338 32.67 -3.11 -14.38
CA GLY A 338 32.43 -2.86 -12.95
C GLY A 338 31.57 -3.92 -12.31
N GLY A 339 31.50 -3.89 -10.95
CA GLY A 339 30.58 -4.66 -10.13
C GLY A 339 29.35 -3.85 -9.73
N PHE A 340 28.33 -4.51 -9.19
CA PHE A 340 27.10 -3.84 -8.76
C PHE A 340 26.34 -4.66 -7.70
N GLU A 341 25.56 -3.98 -6.83
CA GLU A 341 24.78 -4.62 -5.76
C GLU A 341 23.47 -3.84 -5.45
N CYS A 342 22.41 -4.60 -5.12
CA CYS A 342 21.13 -4.06 -4.65
C CYS A 342 20.75 -4.49 -3.23
N ARG A 343 21.39 -5.53 -2.64
CA ARG A 343 21.10 -6.04 -1.29
C ARG A 343 21.85 -5.23 -0.23
N LEU A 344 21.57 -3.93 -0.17
CA LEU A 344 22.36 -2.97 0.62
C LEU A 344 22.12 -3.09 2.14
N ASP A 345 21.01 -3.72 2.55
CA ASP A 345 20.68 -4.08 3.94
C ASP A 345 21.41 -5.35 4.43
N GLY A 346 22.25 -5.93 3.60
CA GLY A 346 23.03 -7.12 3.93
C GLY A 346 22.29 -8.45 3.76
N ALA A 347 21.07 -8.44 3.19
CA ALA A 347 20.26 -9.64 2.99
C ALA A 347 21.01 -10.73 2.23
N LYS A 348 21.12 -11.93 2.81
CA LYS A 348 21.78 -13.09 2.20
C LYS A 348 20.77 -13.88 1.36
N LEU A 349 20.43 -13.30 0.21
CA LEU A 349 19.50 -13.87 -0.76
C LEU A 349 20.29 -14.44 -1.95
N PRO A 350 20.14 -15.74 -2.28
CA PRO A 350 20.68 -16.33 -3.49
C PRO A 350 20.08 -15.71 -4.74
N ASN A 351 20.82 -15.64 -5.84
CA ASN A 351 20.38 -15.06 -7.11
C ASN A 351 20.23 -16.10 -8.25
N ASP A 352 20.54 -17.35 -7.97
CA ASP A 352 20.52 -18.47 -8.92
C ASP A 352 19.12 -19.09 -9.09
N PHE A 353 18.23 -18.90 -8.14
CA PHE A 353 16.87 -19.41 -8.18
C PHE A 353 15.85 -18.38 -7.68
N ARG A 354 14.90 -17.99 -8.55
CA ARG A 354 13.92 -16.93 -8.27
C ARG A 354 13.11 -17.17 -7.00
N GLY A 355 12.70 -18.43 -6.73
CA GLY A 355 11.97 -18.80 -5.53
C GLY A 355 12.74 -18.55 -4.22
N ALA A 356 14.08 -18.43 -4.27
CA ALA A 356 14.88 -18.16 -3.08
C ALA A 356 14.82 -16.69 -2.64
N TYR A 357 14.45 -15.76 -3.53
CA TYR A 357 14.31 -14.34 -3.21
C TYR A 357 12.91 -13.77 -3.41
N ALA A 358 12.10 -14.29 -4.32
CA ALA A 358 10.70 -13.90 -4.46
C ALA A 358 9.75 -14.79 -3.63
N GLY A 359 10.27 -15.91 -3.07
CA GLY A 359 9.46 -16.87 -2.37
C GLY A 359 8.58 -17.74 -3.29
N THR A 360 7.68 -18.51 -2.68
CA THR A 360 6.74 -19.43 -3.36
C THR A 360 5.28 -19.12 -3.02
N ALA A 361 5.04 -18.25 -2.03
CA ALA A 361 3.73 -17.77 -1.63
C ALA A 361 3.37 -16.47 -2.35
N VAL A 362 2.09 -16.29 -2.61
CA VAL A 362 1.50 -14.99 -2.97
C VAL A 362 0.79 -14.38 -1.76
N ILE A 363 0.52 -13.08 -1.80
CA ILE A 363 -0.11 -12.36 -0.69
C ILE A 363 -1.48 -12.96 -0.34
N GLU A 364 -2.25 -13.38 -1.35
CA GLU A 364 -3.57 -14.01 -1.18
C GLU A 364 -3.52 -15.36 -0.45
N ASP A 365 -2.37 -16.06 -0.46
CA ASP A 365 -2.21 -17.31 0.31
C ASP A 365 -2.39 -17.09 1.82
N LEU A 366 -2.12 -15.87 2.31
CA LEU A 366 -2.34 -15.52 3.71
C LEU A 366 -3.83 -15.53 4.10
N ASP A 367 -4.73 -15.16 3.18
CA ASP A 367 -6.16 -15.10 3.46
C ASP A 367 -6.77 -16.50 3.71
N GLU A 368 -6.17 -17.53 3.09
CA GLU A 368 -6.60 -18.92 3.21
C GLU A 368 -5.75 -19.74 4.18
N ALA A 369 -4.69 -19.13 4.74
CA ALA A 369 -3.77 -19.84 5.62
C ALA A 369 -4.45 -20.24 6.95
N GLU A 370 -4.25 -21.48 7.36
CA GLU A 370 -4.64 -22.00 8.67
C GLU A 370 -3.49 -21.94 9.70
N HIS A 371 -2.26 -21.75 9.20
CA HIS A 371 -1.07 -21.59 10.01
C HIS A 371 -0.10 -20.60 9.33
N ILE A 372 0.38 -19.62 10.08
CA ILE A 372 1.35 -18.64 9.61
C ILE A 372 2.51 -18.57 10.60
N MET A 373 3.74 -18.75 10.11
CA MET A 373 4.96 -18.60 10.90
C MET A 373 5.71 -17.34 10.45
N ILE A 374 5.94 -16.41 11.35
CA ILE A 374 6.70 -15.18 11.10
C ILE A 374 8.11 -15.35 11.65
N ILE A 375 9.14 -15.13 10.83
CA ILE A 375 10.53 -15.33 11.19
C ILE A 375 11.32 -14.04 10.95
N GLY A 376 11.86 -13.44 12.01
CA GLY A 376 12.78 -12.31 11.95
C GLY A 376 12.20 -11.03 11.37
N SER A 377 10.91 -10.76 11.61
CA SER A 377 10.21 -9.57 11.15
C SER A 377 9.22 -9.06 12.18
N ASN A 378 8.95 -7.75 12.09
CA ASN A 378 7.79 -7.09 12.67
C ASN A 378 6.89 -6.55 11.54
N PRO A 379 5.96 -7.36 10.99
CA PRO A 379 5.11 -6.93 9.87
C PRO A 379 4.28 -5.68 10.17
N ARG A 380 3.96 -5.40 11.46
CA ARG A 380 3.23 -4.20 11.86
C ARG A 380 3.96 -2.92 11.45
N ASP A 381 5.28 -2.90 11.55
CA ASP A 381 6.11 -1.72 11.24
C ASP A 381 6.68 -1.79 9.81
N GLU A 382 7.07 -2.98 9.35
CA GLU A 382 7.74 -3.17 8.06
C GLU A 382 6.77 -3.16 6.87
N ALA A 383 5.58 -3.81 7.03
CA ALA A 383 4.53 -3.90 6.02
C ALA A 383 3.14 -3.92 6.68
N PRO A 384 2.62 -2.75 7.14
CA PRO A 384 1.38 -2.69 7.93
C PRO A 384 0.15 -3.30 7.22
N VAL A 385 0.07 -3.20 5.90
CA VAL A 385 -1.01 -3.79 5.11
C VAL A 385 -0.92 -5.32 5.09
N LEU A 386 0.29 -5.89 5.00
CA LEU A 386 0.51 -7.33 5.14
C LEU A 386 0.12 -7.81 6.54
N ASN A 387 0.48 -7.04 7.57
CA ASN A 387 0.08 -7.32 8.95
C ASN A 387 -1.44 -7.37 9.12
N ALA A 388 -2.18 -6.47 8.44
CA ALA A 388 -3.64 -6.50 8.45
C ALA A 388 -4.21 -7.78 7.80
N ARG A 389 -3.58 -8.31 6.74
CA ARG A 389 -3.97 -9.60 6.15
C ARG A 389 -3.67 -10.77 7.08
N ILE A 390 -2.51 -10.80 7.74
CA ILE A 390 -2.19 -11.82 8.76
C ILE A 390 -3.20 -11.75 9.91
N ARG A 391 -3.56 -10.54 10.35
CA ARG A 391 -4.61 -10.34 11.35
C ARG A 391 -5.97 -10.86 10.89
N LYS A 392 -6.34 -10.67 9.63
CA LYS A 392 -7.57 -11.20 9.04
C LYS A 392 -7.59 -12.73 9.10
N ALA A 393 -6.47 -13.39 8.74
CA ALA A 393 -6.32 -14.84 8.87
C ALA A 393 -6.44 -15.30 10.33
N TRP A 394 -5.77 -14.63 11.28
CA TRP A 394 -5.88 -14.90 12.71
C TRP A 394 -7.32 -14.78 13.21
N ALA A 395 -8.05 -13.73 12.83
CA ALA A 395 -9.47 -13.56 13.16
C ALA A 395 -10.34 -14.67 12.54
N GLY A 396 -9.95 -15.24 11.41
CA GLY A 396 -10.53 -16.42 10.78
C GLY A 396 -10.17 -17.73 11.46
N GLY A 397 -9.29 -17.72 12.48
CA GLY A 397 -8.89 -18.90 13.25
C GLY A 397 -7.53 -19.49 12.89
N ALA A 398 -6.72 -18.81 12.06
CA ALA A 398 -5.35 -19.23 11.79
C ALA A 398 -4.48 -19.18 13.06
N ASN A 399 -3.59 -20.17 13.20
CA ASN A 399 -2.59 -20.18 14.25
C ASN A 399 -1.36 -19.38 13.81
N ILE A 400 -0.92 -18.41 14.62
CA ILE A 400 0.25 -17.59 14.31
C ILE A 400 1.40 -17.98 15.23
N GLU A 401 2.59 -18.21 14.66
CA GLU A 401 3.84 -18.45 15.39
C GLU A 401 4.86 -17.35 15.07
N LEU A 402 5.65 -16.94 16.08
CA LEU A 402 6.71 -15.94 15.91
C LEU A 402 8.05 -16.50 16.35
N VAL A 403 9.05 -16.42 15.47
CA VAL A 403 10.47 -16.62 15.76
C VAL A 403 11.21 -15.29 15.57
N GLY A 404 11.64 -14.69 16.66
CA GLY A 404 12.28 -13.39 16.68
C GLY A 404 12.02 -12.63 17.98
N PRO A 405 12.38 -11.36 18.10
CA PRO A 405 12.00 -10.52 19.23
C PRO A 405 10.48 -10.46 19.39
N ALA A 406 10.00 -10.54 20.63
CA ALA A 406 8.58 -10.37 20.89
C ALA A 406 8.16 -8.92 20.61
N SER A 407 7.08 -8.74 19.87
CA SER A 407 6.51 -7.44 19.47
C SER A 407 4.99 -7.47 19.52
N ASP A 408 4.37 -6.30 19.63
CA ASP A 408 2.92 -6.14 19.51
C ASP A 408 2.52 -6.17 18.04
N LEU A 409 2.00 -7.31 17.58
CA LEU A 409 1.53 -7.51 16.21
C LEU A 409 0.03 -7.20 16.03
N THR A 410 -0.65 -6.78 17.10
CA THR A 410 -2.09 -6.52 17.15
C THR A 410 -2.99 -7.78 17.16
N TYR A 411 -2.40 -8.97 17.27
CA TYR A 411 -3.09 -10.26 17.41
C TYR A 411 -2.25 -11.21 18.27
N ASP A 412 -2.88 -12.27 18.79
CA ASP A 412 -2.20 -13.27 19.59
C ASP A 412 -1.36 -14.22 18.72
N TYR A 413 -0.21 -14.61 19.23
CA TYR A 413 0.69 -15.55 18.56
C TYR A 413 1.43 -16.44 19.60
N GLU A 414 1.87 -17.61 19.16
CA GLU A 414 2.79 -18.46 19.92
C GLU A 414 4.23 -17.97 19.71
N HIS A 415 4.90 -17.52 20.77
CA HIS A 415 6.31 -17.12 20.72
C HIS A 415 7.20 -18.33 20.81
N VAL A 416 7.69 -18.84 19.68
CA VAL A 416 8.50 -20.08 19.57
C VAL A 416 9.92 -19.87 20.11
N GLY A 417 10.49 -18.69 19.91
CA GLY A 417 11.81 -18.34 20.45
C GLY A 417 12.35 -17.01 19.91
N LYS A 418 13.35 -16.47 20.65
CA LYS A 418 13.88 -15.12 20.40
C LYS A 418 14.93 -15.05 19.29
N ASN A 419 15.48 -16.19 18.87
CA ASN A 419 16.62 -16.23 17.97
C ASN A 419 16.60 -17.49 17.09
N ARG A 420 17.54 -17.57 16.16
CA ARG A 420 17.71 -18.64 15.17
C ARG A 420 17.83 -20.05 15.74
N ALA A 421 18.30 -20.20 16.99
CA ALA A 421 18.36 -21.51 17.65
C ALA A 421 16.96 -22.16 17.80
N ALA A 422 15.90 -21.36 17.75
CA ALA A 422 14.53 -21.89 17.74
C ALA A 422 14.21 -22.64 16.44
N LEU A 423 14.73 -22.22 15.29
CA LEU A 423 14.54 -22.89 13.99
C LEU A 423 15.09 -24.32 14.01
N THR A 424 16.27 -24.54 14.60
CA THR A 424 16.87 -25.88 14.75
C THR A 424 16.02 -26.80 15.63
N LYS A 425 15.27 -26.20 16.59
CA LYS A 425 14.34 -27.00 17.42
C LYS A 425 13.06 -27.33 16.63
N LEU A 426 12.63 -26.47 15.75
CA LEU A 426 11.46 -26.71 14.89
C LEU A 426 11.68 -27.90 13.95
N LEU A 427 12.87 -28.02 13.33
CA LEU A 427 13.22 -29.19 12.52
C LEU A 427 13.15 -30.52 13.30
N LYS A 428 13.46 -30.48 14.60
CA LYS A 428 13.42 -31.66 15.47
C LYS A 428 12.05 -31.90 16.10
N ARG A 429 11.12 -30.95 15.98
CA ARG A 429 9.74 -31.12 16.42
C ARG A 429 9.12 -32.23 15.56
N PRO A 430 8.57 -33.33 16.14
CA PRO A 430 7.71 -34.18 15.34
C PRO A 430 6.61 -33.27 14.78
N LEU A 431 6.58 -33.08 13.47
CA LEU A 431 5.49 -32.39 12.82
C LEU A 431 4.21 -33.09 13.24
N ASN A 432 3.54 -32.56 14.24
CA ASN A 432 2.23 -33.03 14.60
C ASN A 432 1.41 -33.06 13.32
N ASN A 433 0.72 -34.18 13.04
CA ASN A 433 -0.22 -34.33 11.91
C ASN A 433 -1.19 -33.15 11.74
N LYS A 434 -1.22 -32.22 12.69
CA LYS A 434 -1.98 -30.97 12.69
C LYS A 434 -1.49 -29.90 11.69
N ILE A 435 -0.24 -29.92 11.23
CA ILE A 435 0.29 -28.93 10.27
C ILE A 435 0.30 -29.51 8.85
N LYS A 436 0.53 -30.83 8.71
CA LYS A 436 0.72 -31.51 7.43
C LYS A 436 -0.49 -31.47 6.47
N ASP A 437 -1.69 -31.24 6.99
CA ASP A 437 -2.94 -31.13 6.21
C ASP A 437 -3.50 -29.70 6.17
N LYS A 438 -2.71 -28.71 6.63
CA LYS A 438 -3.13 -27.31 6.72
C LYS A 438 -2.44 -26.46 5.68
N LYS A 439 -3.17 -25.51 5.09
CA LYS A 439 -2.56 -24.44 4.29
C LYS A 439 -1.66 -23.59 5.20
N SER A 440 -0.35 -23.66 4.99
CA SER A 440 0.65 -23.01 5.83
C SER A 440 1.55 -22.05 5.03
N VAL A 441 1.82 -20.87 5.61
CA VAL A 441 2.71 -19.86 5.03
C VAL A 441 3.79 -19.48 6.04
N ILE A 442 5.04 -19.43 5.59
CA ILE A 442 6.17 -18.93 6.36
C ILE A 442 6.55 -17.55 5.81
N VAL A 443 6.40 -16.52 6.64
CA VAL A 443 6.80 -15.14 6.32
C VAL A 443 8.20 -14.90 6.86
N VAL A 444 9.17 -14.68 5.97
CA VAL A 444 10.59 -14.50 6.30
C VAL A 444 10.96 -13.04 6.14
N GLY A 445 11.24 -12.35 7.24
CA GLY A 445 11.76 -10.99 7.22
C GLY A 445 13.26 -10.94 6.95
N ILE A 446 13.72 -9.80 6.43
CA ILE A 446 15.15 -9.57 6.17
C ILE A 446 15.99 -9.68 7.45
N GLY A 447 15.45 -9.30 8.60
CA GLY A 447 16.11 -9.44 9.90
C GLY A 447 16.50 -10.89 10.30
N ALA A 448 15.93 -11.90 9.62
CA ALA A 448 16.35 -13.29 9.81
C ALA A 448 17.62 -13.66 9.03
N ILE A 449 17.89 -12.97 7.92
CA ILE A 449 18.85 -13.39 6.89
C ILE A 449 19.91 -12.33 6.55
N ASN A 450 20.02 -11.24 7.30
CA ASN A 450 20.98 -10.15 7.04
C ASN A 450 22.34 -10.30 7.74
N GLU A 451 22.52 -11.36 8.51
CA GLU A 451 23.77 -11.67 9.20
C GLU A 451 24.66 -12.63 8.35
N GLU A 452 25.88 -12.91 8.81
CA GLU A 452 26.86 -13.74 8.08
C GLU A 452 26.34 -15.16 7.75
N ASP A 453 25.55 -15.76 8.64
CA ASP A 453 24.97 -17.10 8.48
C ASP A 453 23.60 -17.11 7.78
N GLY A 454 23.16 -15.97 7.21
CA GLY A 454 21.84 -15.79 6.61
C GLY A 454 21.49 -16.82 5.52
N TYR A 455 22.46 -17.20 4.67
CA TYR A 455 22.25 -18.29 3.70
C TYR A 455 21.91 -19.63 4.36
N GLY A 456 22.58 -19.97 5.48
CA GLY A 456 22.29 -21.18 6.25
C GLY A 456 20.91 -21.11 6.93
N VAL A 457 20.52 -19.93 7.39
CA VAL A 457 19.17 -19.70 7.97
C VAL A 457 18.09 -19.89 6.90
N LEU A 458 18.29 -19.33 5.69
CA LEU A 458 17.33 -19.50 4.59
C LEU A 458 17.22 -20.96 4.15
N SER A 459 18.34 -21.70 4.06
CA SER A 459 18.34 -23.13 3.79
C SER A 459 17.54 -23.90 4.84
N LEU A 460 17.73 -23.59 6.14
CA LEU A 460 17.00 -24.20 7.24
C LEU A 460 15.49 -23.90 7.17
N ILE A 461 15.11 -22.69 6.78
CA ILE A 461 13.72 -22.30 6.58
C ILE A 461 13.11 -23.10 5.42
N SER A 462 13.86 -23.28 4.33
CA SER A 462 13.42 -24.10 3.19
C SER A 462 13.19 -25.56 3.59
N GLU A 463 14.08 -26.16 4.41
CA GLU A 463 13.88 -27.52 4.94
C GLU A 463 12.62 -27.62 5.83
N ILE A 464 12.35 -26.58 6.63
CA ILE A 464 11.13 -26.51 7.45
C ILE A 464 9.91 -26.43 6.53
N ALA A 465 9.94 -25.58 5.50
CA ALA A 465 8.85 -25.42 4.55
C ALA A 465 8.55 -26.73 3.80
N ASP A 466 9.58 -27.38 3.25
CA ASP A 466 9.45 -28.68 2.56
C ASP A 466 8.86 -29.76 3.48
N SER A 467 9.30 -29.81 4.74
CA SER A 467 8.82 -30.80 5.70
C SER A 467 7.37 -30.60 6.13
N SER A 468 6.87 -29.36 6.05
CA SER A 468 5.51 -28.96 6.45
C SER A 468 4.58 -28.66 5.29
N ASP A 469 5.04 -28.82 4.04
CA ASP A 469 4.30 -28.42 2.82
C ASP A 469 3.84 -26.95 2.88
N SER A 470 4.73 -26.08 3.38
CA SER A 470 4.46 -24.65 3.58
C SER A 470 5.00 -23.84 2.41
N LYS A 471 4.28 -22.79 2.02
CA LYS A 471 4.78 -21.77 1.09
C LYS A 471 5.61 -20.73 1.84
N ILE A 472 6.60 -20.14 1.17
CA ILE A 472 7.48 -19.10 1.73
C ILE A 472 7.15 -17.77 1.08
N LEU A 473 6.97 -16.73 1.89
CA LEU A 473 6.87 -15.33 1.50
C LEU A 473 8.08 -14.58 2.07
N ILE A 474 8.93 -14.04 1.20
CA ILE A 474 10.05 -13.20 1.64
C ILE A 474 9.57 -11.77 1.79
N MET A 475 9.59 -11.26 3.00
CA MET A 475 9.14 -9.89 3.29
C MET A 475 10.29 -8.91 3.10
N HIS A 476 10.45 -8.45 1.85
CA HIS A 476 11.38 -7.38 1.50
C HIS A 476 10.92 -6.04 2.06
N THR A 477 11.87 -5.16 2.34
CA THR A 477 11.63 -3.77 2.73
C THR A 477 11.81 -2.80 1.57
N ALA A 478 12.54 -3.20 0.52
CA ALA A 478 12.86 -2.39 -0.66
C ALA A 478 11.98 -2.75 -1.86
N ALA A 479 11.27 -1.79 -2.43
CA ALA A 479 10.43 -1.98 -3.61
C ALA A 479 11.22 -2.35 -4.88
N SER A 480 12.47 -1.92 -4.98
CA SER A 480 13.38 -2.23 -6.10
C SER A 480 13.92 -3.65 -6.09
N ARG A 481 13.95 -4.32 -4.91
CA ARG A 481 14.77 -5.49 -4.63
C ARG A 481 14.51 -6.67 -5.57
N VAL A 482 13.28 -7.13 -5.65
CA VAL A 482 12.94 -8.31 -6.45
C VAL A 482 13.23 -8.05 -7.92
N GLY A 483 12.84 -6.88 -8.44
CA GLY A 483 13.11 -6.49 -9.83
C GLY A 483 14.60 -6.36 -10.14
N ALA A 484 15.40 -5.83 -9.21
CA ALA A 484 16.86 -5.76 -9.37
C ALA A 484 17.49 -7.15 -9.41
N MET A 485 17.03 -8.07 -8.57
CA MET A 485 17.47 -9.46 -8.58
C MET A 485 17.00 -10.21 -9.83
N ASP A 486 15.78 -9.98 -10.29
CA ASP A 486 15.24 -10.56 -11.53
C ASP A 486 16.11 -10.22 -12.76
N ILE A 487 16.71 -9.03 -12.79
CA ILE A 487 17.66 -8.65 -13.84
C ILE A 487 19.12 -8.98 -13.48
N GLY A 488 19.38 -9.61 -12.32
CA GLY A 488 20.70 -10.02 -11.86
C GLY A 488 21.62 -8.85 -11.50
N PHE A 489 21.12 -7.82 -10.82
CA PHE A 489 21.90 -6.70 -10.29
C PHE A 489 22.45 -7.06 -8.89
N VAL A 490 23.33 -8.04 -8.84
CA VAL A 490 23.84 -8.68 -7.61
C VAL A 490 25.32 -8.93 -7.74
N HIS A 491 26.07 -8.73 -6.66
CA HIS A 491 27.49 -9.02 -6.53
C HIS A 491 27.74 -10.41 -5.91
N ASP A 492 28.65 -11.16 -6.52
CA ASP A 492 29.12 -12.45 -5.97
C ASP A 492 30.30 -12.19 -5.03
N GLY A 493 30.04 -11.95 -3.77
CA GLY A 493 31.08 -11.72 -2.75
C GLY A 493 30.73 -10.59 -1.77
N ASP A 494 31.75 -10.08 -1.08
CA ASP A 494 31.60 -8.94 -0.17
C ASP A 494 31.56 -7.63 -0.95
N TRP A 495 30.36 -7.10 -1.15
CA TRP A 495 30.16 -5.85 -1.87
C TRP A 495 30.73 -4.63 -1.10
N ILE A 496 30.80 -4.69 0.23
CA ILE A 496 31.38 -3.60 1.06
C ILE A 496 32.87 -3.50 0.78
N GLU A 497 33.56 -4.64 0.72
CA GLU A 497 34.96 -4.68 0.34
C GLU A 497 35.18 -4.24 -1.11
N ALA A 498 34.29 -4.65 -2.03
CA ALA A 498 34.33 -4.23 -3.42
C ALA A 498 34.16 -2.71 -3.58
N VAL A 499 33.25 -2.08 -2.83
CA VAL A 499 33.07 -0.63 -2.78
C VAL A 499 34.33 0.08 -2.26
N LYS A 500 34.94 -0.41 -1.18
CA LYS A 500 36.19 0.16 -0.62
C LYS A 500 37.37 0.10 -1.59
N ASN A 501 37.44 -0.94 -2.42
CA ASN A 501 38.50 -1.17 -3.40
C ASN A 501 38.20 -0.55 -4.78
N SER A 502 37.08 0.20 -4.92
CA SER A 502 36.70 0.89 -6.15
C SER A 502 37.31 2.29 -6.21
N ASP A 503 37.61 2.75 -7.43
CA ASP A 503 38.00 4.15 -7.68
C ASP A 503 36.77 5.07 -7.72
N VAL A 504 35.67 4.54 -8.27
CA VAL A 504 34.38 5.27 -8.42
C VAL A 504 33.22 4.40 -7.98
N VAL A 505 32.33 4.99 -7.16
CA VAL A 505 31.04 4.41 -6.81
C VAL A 505 29.93 5.20 -7.50
N TYR A 506 29.13 4.52 -8.30
CA TYR A 506 27.91 5.08 -8.87
C TYR A 506 26.71 4.69 -7.99
N ASN A 507 26.20 5.64 -7.25
CA ASN A 507 25.11 5.46 -6.30
C ASN A 507 23.79 5.95 -6.90
N LEU A 508 22.90 5.02 -7.29
CA LEU A 508 21.57 5.30 -7.81
C LEU A 508 20.54 5.31 -6.65
N GLY A 509 20.42 6.43 -5.97
CA GLY A 509 19.39 6.66 -4.95
C GLY A 509 19.53 5.80 -3.68
N ALA A 510 20.72 5.30 -3.35
CA ALA A 510 20.94 4.58 -2.10
C ALA A 510 21.37 5.56 -1.01
N ASP A 511 20.44 5.91 -0.14
CA ASP A 511 20.64 6.87 0.96
C ASP A 511 20.90 6.19 2.31
N GLU A 512 20.53 4.92 2.45
CA GLU A 512 20.59 4.15 3.71
C GLU A 512 21.98 3.56 4.01
N ILE A 513 22.99 3.86 3.18
CA ILE A 513 24.34 3.29 3.30
C ILE A 513 25.38 4.35 3.62
N ASN A 514 26.39 3.94 4.39
CA ASN A 514 27.57 4.76 4.64
C ASN A 514 28.73 4.32 3.73
N ILE A 515 29.08 5.17 2.75
CA ILE A 515 30.25 4.96 1.88
C ILE A 515 31.44 5.68 2.52
N GLU A 516 32.45 4.92 2.99
CA GLU A 516 33.67 5.45 3.58
C GLU A 516 34.45 6.37 2.61
N ALA A 517 35.35 7.17 3.16
CA ALA A 517 36.26 7.99 2.34
C ALA A 517 37.22 7.10 1.54
N GLY A 518 37.48 7.48 0.31
CA GLY A 518 38.35 6.75 -0.63
C GLY A 518 37.84 6.89 -2.06
N PRO A 519 36.77 6.19 -2.45
CA PRO A 519 36.25 6.26 -3.81
C PRO A 519 35.62 7.63 -4.12
N PHE A 520 35.67 8.03 -5.39
CA PHE A 520 34.86 9.14 -5.91
C PHE A 520 33.41 8.72 -6.02
N VAL A 521 32.49 9.44 -5.37
CA VAL A 521 31.07 9.06 -5.34
C VAL A 521 30.25 9.94 -6.26
N ILE A 522 29.61 9.32 -7.26
CA ILE A 522 28.57 9.91 -8.10
C ILE A 522 27.23 9.51 -7.50
N TYR A 523 26.48 10.46 -6.96
CA TYR A 523 25.14 10.23 -6.47
C TYR A 523 24.12 10.73 -7.48
N GLN A 524 23.27 9.83 -7.95
CA GLN A 524 22.10 10.14 -8.77
C GLN A 524 20.85 9.90 -7.93
N GLY A 525 20.16 10.97 -7.54
CA GLY A 525 19.01 10.88 -6.65
C GLY A 525 18.17 12.14 -6.65
N SER A 526 17.06 12.09 -5.95
CA SER A 526 16.02 13.14 -5.95
C SER A 526 16.09 14.09 -4.75
N HIS A 527 16.76 13.69 -3.65
CA HIS A 527 16.81 14.44 -2.40
C HIS A 527 18.24 14.66 -1.90
N GLY A 528 18.42 15.76 -1.16
CA GLY A 528 19.66 16.08 -0.47
C GLY A 528 19.77 15.37 0.87
N ASP A 529 19.91 14.06 0.87
CA ASP A 529 20.06 13.21 2.05
C ASP A 529 21.45 12.59 2.14
N CYS A 530 21.65 11.52 2.90
CA CYS A 530 22.96 10.90 3.20
C CYS A 530 23.79 10.64 1.95
N GLY A 531 23.20 10.08 0.89
CA GLY A 531 23.88 9.85 -0.40
C GLY A 531 24.42 11.13 -1.02
N ALA A 532 23.63 12.20 -1.04
CA ALA A 532 24.04 13.52 -1.55
C ALA A 532 25.12 14.15 -0.65
N HIS A 533 25.03 14.01 0.68
CA HIS A 533 26.05 14.53 1.60
C HIS A 533 27.42 13.87 1.40
N ARG A 534 27.45 12.58 1.05
CA ARG A 534 28.70 11.85 0.76
C ARG A 534 29.25 12.11 -0.63
N ALA A 535 28.40 12.50 -1.57
CA ALA A 535 28.76 12.58 -2.98
C ALA A 535 29.81 13.64 -3.30
N ASP A 536 30.66 13.33 -4.27
CA ASP A 536 31.59 14.25 -4.93
C ASP A 536 30.94 14.91 -6.15
N LEU A 537 30.01 14.19 -6.80
CA LEU A 537 29.17 14.65 -7.91
C LEU A 537 27.73 14.25 -7.65
N ILE A 538 26.80 15.20 -7.76
CA ILE A 538 25.37 14.97 -7.65
C ILE A 538 24.69 15.20 -8.99
N LEU A 539 23.93 14.20 -9.45
CA LEU A 539 23.09 14.23 -10.64
C LEU A 539 21.61 14.21 -10.20
N PRO A 540 20.88 15.32 -10.33
CA PRO A 540 19.51 15.41 -9.83
C PRO A 540 18.57 14.55 -10.67
N SER A 541 17.80 13.69 -10.00
CA SER A 541 16.86 12.79 -10.66
C SER A 541 15.41 12.96 -10.22
N ALA A 542 14.52 12.38 -11.01
CA ALA A 542 13.10 12.26 -10.70
C ALA A 542 12.89 11.37 -9.46
N SER A 543 11.86 11.70 -8.67
CA SER A 543 11.34 10.86 -7.59
C SER A 543 10.27 9.91 -8.14
N TYR A 544 9.81 8.95 -7.32
CA TYR A 544 8.88 7.88 -7.71
C TYR A 544 7.56 8.34 -8.34
N THR A 545 7.04 9.54 -7.96
CA THR A 545 5.83 10.11 -8.59
C THR A 545 6.11 10.86 -9.88
N GLU A 546 7.38 11.13 -10.20
CA GLU A 546 7.84 12.01 -11.28
C GLU A 546 8.39 11.26 -12.50
N GLU A 547 8.50 9.94 -12.41
CA GLU A 547 8.86 9.06 -13.53
C GLU A 547 7.90 7.87 -13.62
N SER A 548 7.84 7.24 -14.79
CA SER A 548 7.14 5.97 -14.97
C SER A 548 8.17 4.85 -14.95
N GLY A 549 7.87 3.76 -14.23
CA GLY A 549 8.78 2.64 -14.10
C GLY A 549 8.10 1.34 -13.73
N LEU A 550 8.79 0.22 -13.98
CA LEU A 550 8.40 -1.11 -13.55
C LEU A 550 8.97 -1.40 -12.17
N PHE A 551 8.17 -2.05 -11.35
CA PHE A 551 8.58 -2.61 -10.06
C PHE A 551 8.10 -4.05 -9.97
N VAL A 552 8.80 -4.85 -9.19
CA VAL A 552 8.39 -6.23 -8.90
C VAL A 552 8.21 -6.33 -7.39
N ASN A 553 6.98 -6.58 -6.95
CA ASN A 553 6.67 -6.61 -5.52
C ASN A 553 7.23 -7.87 -4.84
N LEU A 554 7.04 -7.97 -3.52
CA LEU A 554 7.59 -9.05 -2.68
C LEU A 554 7.13 -10.47 -3.09
N GLU A 555 5.97 -10.62 -3.76
CA GLU A 555 5.48 -11.91 -4.28
C GLU A 555 5.92 -12.19 -5.74
N GLY A 556 6.76 -11.31 -6.31
CA GLY A 556 7.23 -11.44 -7.68
C GLY A 556 6.23 -10.94 -8.75
N ARG A 557 5.20 -10.18 -8.37
CA ARG A 557 4.24 -9.54 -9.28
C ARG A 557 4.87 -8.29 -9.90
N VAL A 558 4.94 -8.25 -11.20
CA VAL A 558 5.40 -7.08 -11.95
C VAL A 558 4.28 -6.04 -12.03
N GLN A 559 4.60 -4.79 -11.70
CA GLN A 559 3.63 -3.69 -11.65
C GLN A 559 4.20 -2.46 -12.34
N LEU A 560 3.31 -1.66 -12.95
CA LEU A 560 3.68 -0.44 -13.67
C LEU A 560 3.31 0.80 -12.84
N ALA A 561 4.33 1.57 -12.45
CA ALA A 561 4.15 2.91 -11.89
C ALA A 561 3.97 3.94 -13.00
N HIS A 562 2.96 4.81 -12.86
CA HIS A 562 2.68 5.91 -13.77
C HIS A 562 3.12 7.25 -13.19
N ARG A 563 3.74 8.07 -14.02
CA ARG A 563 4.14 9.43 -13.65
C ARG A 563 2.91 10.32 -13.39
N ALA A 564 2.81 10.89 -12.19
CA ALA A 564 1.75 11.79 -11.77
C ALA A 564 2.12 13.28 -11.97
N ASN A 565 3.37 13.66 -11.73
CA ASN A 565 3.89 15.02 -11.81
C ASN A 565 5.28 15.07 -12.49
N PHE A 566 5.97 16.19 -12.42
CA PHE A 566 7.26 16.41 -13.07
C PHE A 566 8.31 16.81 -12.04
N ALA A 567 9.53 16.34 -12.25
CA ALA A 567 10.68 16.68 -11.42
C ALA A 567 10.95 18.19 -11.40
N PRO A 568 11.51 18.72 -10.30
CA PRO A 568 11.81 20.15 -10.17
C PRO A 568 13.07 20.54 -10.98
N GLY A 569 13.12 21.82 -11.37
CA GLY A 569 14.31 22.41 -12.01
C GLY A 569 14.77 21.66 -13.26
N ASP A 570 16.06 21.33 -13.26
CA ASP A 570 16.77 20.61 -14.32
C ASP A 570 16.85 19.08 -14.08
N ALA A 571 16.22 18.56 -13.02
CA ALA A 571 16.20 17.12 -12.73
C ALA A 571 15.56 16.32 -13.87
N LYS A 572 16.08 15.10 -14.12
CA LYS A 572 15.67 14.23 -15.23
C LYS A 572 15.26 12.85 -14.72
N GLU A 573 14.57 12.08 -15.56
CA GLU A 573 14.27 10.68 -15.30
C GLU A 573 15.58 9.89 -15.17
N ASN A 574 15.62 8.92 -14.25
CA ASN A 574 16.84 8.19 -13.90
C ASN A 574 17.51 7.53 -15.11
N TRP A 575 16.76 6.79 -15.92
CA TRP A 575 17.26 6.11 -17.11
C TRP A 575 17.83 7.09 -18.15
N ALA A 576 17.24 8.28 -18.26
CA ALA A 576 17.66 9.29 -19.25
C ALA A 576 19.03 9.91 -18.90
N ILE A 577 19.32 10.09 -17.60
CA ILE A 577 20.64 10.53 -17.12
C ILE A 577 21.70 9.50 -17.51
N LEU A 578 21.46 8.22 -17.23
CA LEU A 578 22.36 7.11 -17.56
C LEU A 578 22.58 6.99 -19.06
N ARG A 579 21.50 7.17 -19.84
CA ARG A 579 21.57 7.17 -21.30
C ARG A 579 22.44 8.34 -21.83
N ALA A 580 22.28 9.54 -21.26
CA ALA A 580 23.11 10.69 -21.63
C ALA A 580 24.58 10.47 -21.26
N LEU A 581 24.86 9.98 -20.06
CA LEU A 581 26.20 9.67 -19.58
C LEU A 581 26.88 8.60 -20.47
N SER A 582 26.14 7.57 -20.88
CA SER A 582 26.65 6.52 -21.78
C SER A 582 27.12 7.08 -23.14
N ASN A 583 26.44 8.11 -23.64
CA ASN A 583 26.85 8.79 -24.87
C ASN A 583 28.19 9.55 -24.69
N GLU A 584 28.35 10.26 -23.58
CA GLU A 584 29.60 10.94 -23.25
C GLU A 584 30.76 9.96 -23.09
N LEU A 585 30.51 8.77 -22.56
CA LEU A 585 31.52 7.70 -22.40
C LEU A 585 31.86 6.96 -23.68
N ASP A 586 31.27 7.30 -24.82
CA ASP A 586 31.38 6.57 -26.09
C ASP A 586 30.92 5.09 -25.99
N LYS A 587 30.04 4.80 -25.02
CA LYS A 587 29.43 3.50 -24.70
C LYS A 587 27.91 3.58 -24.83
N LYS A 588 27.42 4.19 -25.91
CA LYS A 588 26.00 4.50 -26.12
C LYS A 588 25.08 3.31 -25.90
N LEU A 589 24.18 3.42 -24.91
CA LEU A 589 23.09 2.47 -24.67
C LEU A 589 22.11 2.47 -25.85
N PRO A 590 21.56 1.30 -26.27
CA PRO A 590 20.86 1.14 -27.54
C PRO A 590 19.39 1.58 -27.53
N TYR A 591 19.02 2.61 -26.78
CA TYR A 591 17.67 3.17 -26.70
C TYR A 591 17.71 4.68 -26.46
N ASP A 592 16.77 5.41 -27.05
CA ASP A 592 16.63 6.87 -26.92
C ASP A 592 15.31 7.30 -26.25
N ASN A 593 14.43 6.34 -25.93
CA ASN A 593 13.17 6.57 -25.19
C ASN A 593 12.80 5.35 -24.32
N LEU A 594 11.81 5.55 -23.43
CA LEU A 594 11.39 4.52 -22.48
C LEU A 594 10.82 3.27 -23.16
N THR A 595 10.17 3.40 -24.32
CA THR A 595 9.62 2.26 -25.06
C THR A 595 10.75 1.37 -25.58
N GLU A 596 11.75 1.95 -26.22
CA GLU A 596 12.94 1.22 -26.71
C GLU A 596 13.72 0.56 -25.55
N LEU A 597 13.82 1.27 -24.39
CA LEU A 597 14.45 0.70 -23.20
C LEU A 597 13.69 -0.54 -22.73
N ARG A 598 12.35 -0.46 -22.64
CA ARG A 598 11.50 -1.60 -22.26
C ARG A 598 11.59 -2.74 -23.27
N GLU A 599 11.63 -2.47 -24.55
CA GLU A 599 11.86 -3.49 -25.58
C GLU A 599 13.21 -4.21 -25.38
N ALA A 600 14.27 -3.46 -25.07
CA ALA A 600 15.58 -4.03 -24.76
C ALA A 600 15.59 -4.82 -23.43
N LEU A 601 14.85 -4.37 -22.42
CA LEU A 601 14.65 -5.05 -21.13
C LEU A 601 13.89 -6.37 -21.34
N PHE A 602 12.74 -6.32 -21.98
CA PHE A 602 11.87 -7.49 -22.20
C PHE A 602 12.51 -8.51 -23.14
N GLY A 603 13.32 -8.05 -24.12
CA GLY A 603 14.09 -8.95 -24.99
C GLY A 603 15.14 -9.80 -24.24
N LYS A 604 15.53 -9.39 -23.02
CA LYS A 604 16.45 -10.14 -22.15
C LYS A 604 15.74 -10.85 -21.00
N PHE A 605 14.64 -10.31 -20.54
CA PHE A 605 13.89 -10.75 -19.35
C PHE A 605 12.39 -10.79 -19.69
N ASP A 606 11.98 -11.81 -20.43
CA ASP A 606 10.62 -11.97 -20.97
C ASP A 606 9.53 -12.07 -19.88
N HIS A 607 9.86 -12.60 -18.69
CA HIS A 607 8.95 -12.70 -17.56
C HIS A 607 8.46 -11.33 -17.06
N LEU A 608 9.21 -10.25 -17.29
CA LEU A 608 8.81 -8.89 -16.95
C LEU A 608 7.77 -8.31 -17.92
N PHE A 609 7.60 -8.91 -19.10
CA PHE A 609 6.67 -8.44 -20.12
C PHE A 609 5.21 -8.74 -19.81
N HIS A 610 4.91 -9.88 -19.16
CA HIS A 610 3.54 -10.37 -18.99
C HIS A 610 2.65 -9.51 -18.10
N ALA A 611 3.22 -8.61 -17.32
CA ALA A 611 2.49 -7.73 -16.42
C ALA A 611 2.06 -6.38 -17.03
N VAL A 612 2.58 -6.01 -18.19
CA VAL A 612 2.30 -4.72 -18.86
C VAL A 612 1.05 -4.80 -19.75
N ARG A 613 0.42 -5.96 -19.87
CA ARG A 613 -0.87 -6.08 -20.57
C ARG A 613 -2.00 -5.75 -19.59
N PRO A 614 -2.89 -4.78 -19.95
CA PRO A 614 -4.08 -4.46 -19.18
C PRO A 614 -5.04 -5.64 -19.05
#